data_f078a89eb97202f88ea405008d8f44c5
#
_entry.id   f078a89eb97202f88ea405008d8f44c5
#
_cell.length_a   1.000
_cell.length_b   1.000
_cell.length_c   1.000
_cell.angle_alpha   90.00
_cell.angle_beta   90.00
_cell.angle_gamma   90.00
#
_symmetry.space_group_name_H-M   'P 1'
#
loop_
_entity.id
_entity.type
_entity.pdbx_description
1 polymer ?
#
loop_
_entity_poly.entity_id
_entity_poly.type
_entity_poly.pdbx_seq_one_letter_code
_entity_poly.pdbx_strand_id
1 'polypeptide(L)'
;MSELDKEYEASLKSIETENKIDRIFYRPIGFRIARMLRGTGITPNMITVISIFVGAAVGFMFYHDNLTYNICGILLLVFANILDCVDGQLARLTGIKSAIGRILDGFAGDIWFASIYIGFALRLSHDYGTDWKSTRLNSSH
;
A
#
# COMPACT_ATOMS: atom_id res chain seq x y z
N MET A 1 -7.20 -25.28 -20.58
CA MET A 1 -6.75 -24.42 -19.44
C MET A 1 -5.31 -24.79 -19.16
N SER A 2 -4.38 -23.85 -19.30
CA SER A 2 -2.95 -24.13 -19.10
C SER A 2 -2.66 -24.37 -17.59
N GLU A 3 -1.52 -25.02 -17.26
CA GLU A 3 -1.07 -25.17 -15.88
C GLU A 3 -0.95 -23.79 -15.18
N LEU A 4 -0.57 -22.78 -15.95
CA LEU A 4 -0.42 -21.40 -15.51
C LEU A 4 -1.77 -20.77 -15.12
N ASP A 5 -2.84 -21.08 -15.86
CA ASP A 5 -4.19 -20.61 -15.56
C ASP A 5 -4.71 -21.22 -14.25
N LYS A 6 -4.43 -22.50 -14.02
CA LYS A 6 -4.80 -23.21 -12.79
C LYS A 6 -4.06 -22.65 -11.57
N GLU A 7 -2.75 -22.37 -11.68
CA GLU A 7 -1.97 -21.74 -10.63
C GLU A 7 -2.47 -20.32 -10.33
N TYR A 8 -2.84 -19.58 -11.37
CA TYR A 8 -3.38 -18.22 -11.22
C TYR A 8 -4.73 -18.26 -10.49
N GLU A 9 -5.66 -19.12 -10.91
CA GLU A 9 -6.95 -19.27 -10.24
C GLU A 9 -6.80 -19.70 -8.77
N ALA A 10 -5.88 -20.61 -8.48
CA ALA A 10 -5.58 -21.03 -7.10
C ALA A 10 -4.99 -19.90 -6.24
N SER A 11 -4.37 -18.90 -6.86
CA SER A 11 -3.81 -17.74 -6.18
C SER A 11 -4.83 -16.63 -5.90
N LEU A 12 -6.02 -16.68 -6.51
CA LEU A 12 -7.07 -15.68 -6.33
C LEU A 12 -7.83 -15.91 -5.01
N LYS A 13 -8.32 -14.81 -4.44
CA LYS A 13 -9.33 -14.81 -3.37
C LYS A 13 -10.70 -15.07 -4.03
N SER A 14 -11.74 -15.40 -3.26
CA SER A 14 -13.07 -15.69 -3.81
C SER A 14 -13.56 -14.57 -4.74
N ILE A 15 -14.12 -14.95 -5.89
CA ILE A 15 -14.53 -14.07 -7.01
C ILE A 15 -15.54 -12.99 -6.57
N GLU A 16 -16.33 -13.26 -5.52
CA GLU A 16 -17.41 -12.39 -5.04
C GLU A 16 -16.94 -11.18 -4.22
N THR A 17 -15.69 -11.18 -3.71
CA THR A 17 -15.17 -10.16 -2.81
C THR A 17 -14.13 -9.23 -3.44
N GLU A 18 -13.74 -9.45 -4.69
CA GLU A 18 -12.69 -8.67 -5.34
C GLU A 18 -13.24 -7.56 -6.23
N ASN A 19 -12.65 -6.36 -6.10
CA ASN A 19 -12.92 -5.24 -6.99
C ASN A 19 -12.42 -5.55 -8.41
N LYS A 20 -13.13 -5.03 -9.43
CA LYS A 20 -12.75 -5.22 -10.84
C LYS A 20 -11.33 -4.72 -11.15
N ILE A 21 -10.92 -3.62 -10.53
CA ILE A 21 -9.58 -3.02 -10.69
C ILE A 21 -8.51 -3.97 -10.12
N ASP A 22 -8.74 -4.54 -8.95
CA ASP A 22 -7.81 -5.48 -8.33
C ASP A 22 -7.59 -6.68 -9.25
N ARG A 23 -8.66 -7.24 -9.79
CA ARG A 23 -8.60 -8.41 -10.65
C ARG A 23 -7.91 -8.16 -11.99
N ILE A 24 -8.10 -6.97 -12.59
CA ILE A 24 -7.57 -6.66 -13.92
C ILE A 24 -6.12 -6.16 -13.84
N PHE A 25 -5.78 -5.39 -12.82
CA PHE A 25 -4.49 -4.70 -12.72
C PHE A 25 -3.58 -5.31 -11.64
N TYR A 26 -4.01 -5.31 -10.39
CA TYR A 26 -3.13 -5.70 -9.28
C TYR A 26 -2.86 -7.21 -9.23
N ARG A 27 -3.86 -8.04 -9.49
CA ARG A 27 -3.73 -9.50 -9.39
C ARG A 27 -2.80 -10.12 -10.42
N PRO A 28 -2.85 -9.77 -11.73
CA PRO A 28 -1.92 -10.32 -12.72
C PRO A 28 -0.46 -9.92 -12.45
N ILE A 29 -0.25 -8.66 -12.01
CA ILE A 29 1.09 -8.16 -11.67
C ILE A 29 1.60 -8.88 -10.42
N GLY A 30 0.77 -8.92 -9.37
CA GLY A 30 1.09 -9.60 -8.12
C GLY A 30 1.42 -11.07 -8.32
N PHE A 31 0.65 -11.79 -9.15
CA PHE A 31 0.89 -13.19 -9.45
C PHE A 31 2.25 -13.44 -10.13
N ARG A 32 2.61 -12.60 -11.10
CA ARG A 32 3.92 -12.73 -11.76
C ARG A 32 5.07 -12.55 -10.77
N ILE A 33 4.98 -11.54 -9.91
CA ILE A 33 5.99 -11.28 -8.89
C ILE A 33 6.01 -12.41 -7.85
N ALA A 34 4.85 -12.82 -7.32
CA ALA A 34 4.74 -13.91 -6.35
C ALA A 34 5.33 -15.22 -6.89
N ARG A 35 5.08 -15.54 -8.17
CA ARG A 35 5.65 -16.70 -8.83
C ARG A 35 7.18 -16.62 -8.97
N MET A 36 7.72 -15.45 -9.27
CA MET A 36 9.18 -15.23 -9.32
C MET A 36 9.82 -15.39 -7.93
N LEU A 37 9.13 -14.96 -6.88
CA LEU A 37 9.60 -15.06 -5.51
C LEU A 37 9.42 -16.46 -4.89
N ARG A 38 8.61 -17.31 -5.51
CA ARG A 38 8.43 -18.69 -5.09
C ARG A 38 9.77 -19.44 -5.17
N GLY A 39 10.25 -19.94 -4.04
CA GLY A 39 11.53 -20.66 -3.97
C GLY A 39 12.76 -19.80 -3.67
N THR A 40 12.63 -18.47 -3.55
CA THR A 40 13.75 -17.58 -3.18
C THR A 40 13.99 -17.49 -1.67
N GLY A 41 13.14 -18.14 -0.85
CA GLY A 41 13.21 -18.04 0.61
C GLY A 41 12.51 -16.78 1.18
N ILE A 42 11.99 -15.91 0.32
CA ILE A 42 11.21 -14.74 0.75
C ILE A 42 9.83 -15.23 1.23
N THR A 43 9.48 -14.85 2.45
CA THR A 43 8.19 -15.22 3.05
C THR A 43 7.13 -14.15 2.79
N PRO A 44 5.84 -14.52 2.74
CA PRO A 44 4.75 -13.54 2.62
C PRO A 44 4.83 -12.44 3.69
N ASN A 45 5.13 -12.80 4.94
CA ASN A 45 5.25 -11.84 6.04
C ASN A 45 6.32 -10.77 5.81
N MET A 46 7.44 -11.13 5.15
CA MET A 46 8.49 -10.15 4.81
C MET A 46 7.96 -9.11 3.83
N ILE A 47 7.15 -9.54 2.86
CA ILE A 47 6.55 -8.64 1.86
C ILE A 47 5.53 -7.73 2.53
N THR A 48 4.69 -8.27 3.42
CA THR A 48 3.73 -7.47 4.20
C THR A 48 4.45 -6.40 5.04
N VAL A 49 5.54 -6.75 5.71
CA VAL A 49 6.34 -5.76 6.46
C VAL A 49 6.90 -4.67 5.55
N ILE A 50 7.43 -5.04 4.38
CA ILE A 50 7.92 -4.05 3.40
C ILE A 50 6.77 -3.15 2.93
N SER A 51 5.60 -3.71 2.65
CA SER A 51 4.43 -2.94 2.22
C SER A 51 3.97 -1.92 3.28
N ILE A 52 4.06 -2.29 4.57
CA ILE A 52 3.78 -1.37 5.69
C ILE A 52 4.72 -0.16 5.66
N PHE A 53 6.03 -0.37 5.50
CA PHE A 53 7.00 0.73 5.45
C PHE A 53 6.81 1.60 4.20
N VAL A 54 6.56 0.99 3.05
CA VAL A 54 6.27 1.71 1.81
C VAL A 54 5.00 2.55 1.95
N GLY A 55 3.94 1.97 2.49
CA GLY A 55 2.67 2.67 2.71
C GLY A 55 2.79 3.79 3.76
N ALA A 56 3.57 3.59 4.83
CA ALA A 56 3.84 4.63 5.81
C ALA A 56 4.61 5.81 5.18
N ALA A 57 5.54 5.56 4.25
CA ALA A 57 6.25 6.60 3.52
C ALA A 57 5.33 7.47 2.64
N VAL A 58 4.16 6.97 2.23
CA VAL A 58 3.15 7.74 1.47
C VAL A 58 2.70 8.97 2.26
N GLY A 59 2.42 8.81 3.56
CA GLY A 59 2.02 9.94 4.42
C GLY A 59 3.09 11.02 4.50
N PHE A 60 4.36 10.64 4.56
CA PHE A 60 5.47 11.59 4.50
C PHE A 60 5.52 12.35 3.16
N MET A 61 5.24 11.68 2.04
CA MET A 61 5.17 12.34 0.74
C MET A 61 4.03 13.37 0.69
N PHE A 62 2.85 13.03 1.22
CA PHE A 62 1.68 13.93 1.23
C PHE A 62 1.78 15.07 2.25
N TYR A 63 2.69 15.00 3.22
CA TYR A 63 2.99 16.11 4.10
C TYR A 63 3.51 17.33 3.34
N HIS A 64 4.31 17.11 2.29
CA HIS A 64 4.88 18.19 1.50
C HIS A 64 3.87 18.77 0.51
N ASP A 65 3.70 20.11 0.52
CA ASP A 65 2.87 20.82 -0.48
C ASP A 65 3.64 21.03 -1.78
N ASN A 66 3.88 19.92 -2.48
CA ASN A 66 4.58 19.93 -3.76
C ASN A 66 4.03 18.84 -4.66
N LEU A 67 3.72 19.19 -5.90
CA LEU A 67 3.15 18.27 -6.88
C LEU A 67 4.03 17.03 -7.11
N THR A 68 5.35 17.19 -7.13
CA THR A 68 6.29 16.08 -7.33
C THR A 68 6.19 15.07 -6.19
N TYR A 69 6.17 15.54 -4.93
CA TYR A 69 6.00 14.67 -3.76
C TYR A 69 4.64 13.98 -3.77
N ASN A 70 3.58 14.68 -4.13
CA ASN A 70 2.24 14.10 -4.22
C ASN A 70 2.17 12.99 -5.29
N ILE A 71 2.78 13.20 -6.47
CA ILE A 71 2.87 12.18 -7.51
C ILE A 71 3.69 10.97 -7.02
N CYS A 72 4.83 11.19 -6.39
CA CYS A 72 5.63 10.12 -5.79
C CYS A 72 4.82 9.36 -4.72
N GLY A 73 4.05 10.06 -3.89
CA GLY A 73 3.16 9.45 -2.91
C GLY A 73 2.12 8.53 -3.54
N ILE A 74 1.48 8.97 -4.63
CA ILE A 74 0.52 8.14 -5.38
C ILE A 74 1.20 6.89 -5.95
N LEU A 75 2.38 7.03 -6.55
CA LEU A 75 3.14 5.89 -7.09
C LEU A 75 3.54 4.91 -6.00
N LEU A 76 3.98 5.40 -4.83
CA LEU A 76 4.29 4.56 -3.67
C LEU A 76 3.04 3.83 -3.16
N LEU A 77 1.89 4.50 -3.14
CA LEU A 77 0.64 3.87 -2.72
C LEU A 77 0.23 2.74 -3.66
N VAL A 78 0.33 2.95 -4.98
CA VAL A 78 0.09 1.90 -5.98
C VAL A 78 1.07 0.74 -5.76
N PHE A 79 2.34 1.04 -5.51
CA PHE A 79 3.35 0.01 -5.25
C PHE A 79 3.07 -0.77 -3.95
N ALA A 80 2.67 -0.10 -2.88
CA ALA A 80 2.26 -0.75 -1.64
C ALA A 80 1.08 -1.72 -1.86
N ASN A 81 0.07 -1.32 -2.65
CA ASN A 81 -1.04 -2.18 -3.03
C ASN A 81 -0.60 -3.40 -3.86
N ILE A 82 0.39 -3.24 -4.76
CA ILE A 82 0.96 -4.37 -5.50
C ILE A 82 1.63 -5.35 -4.53
N LEU A 83 2.43 -4.85 -3.58
CA LEU A 83 3.09 -5.70 -2.57
C LEU A 83 2.09 -6.47 -1.72
N ASP A 84 1.00 -5.84 -1.31
CA ASP A 84 -0.11 -6.48 -0.59
C ASP A 84 -0.75 -7.62 -1.41
N CYS A 85 -0.96 -7.39 -2.71
CA CYS A 85 -1.41 -8.46 -3.60
C CYS A 85 -0.38 -9.59 -3.73
N VAL A 86 0.91 -9.27 -3.75
CA VAL A 86 2.00 -10.24 -3.87
C VAL A 86 2.06 -11.15 -2.64
N ASP A 87 2.01 -10.60 -1.42
CA ASP A 87 2.11 -11.39 -0.19
C ASP A 87 0.94 -12.37 -0.06
N GLY A 88 -0.29 -11.92 -0.32
CA GLY A 88 -1.47 -12.77 -0.31
C GLY A 88 -1.43 -13.88 -1.37
N GLN A 89 -0.92 -13.59 -2.57
CA GLN A 89 -0.77 -14.60 -3.62
C GLN A 89 0.40 -15.56 -3.33
N LEU A 90 1.52 -15.05 -2.82
CA LEU A 90 2.65 -15.87 -2.42
C LEU A 90 2.25 -16.82 -1.28
N ALA A 91 1.48 -16.35 -0.28
CA ALA A 91 0.96 -17.18 0.79
C ALA A 91 0.10 -18.34 0.26
N ARG A 92 -0.72 -18.09 -0.77
CA ARG A 92 -1.54 -19.13 -1.40
C ARG A 92 -0.73 -20.10 -2.25
N LEU A 93 0.24 -19.59 -3.01
CA LEU A 93 1.09 -20.42 -3.89
C LEU A 93 2.06 -21.31 -3.10
N THR A 94 2.54 -20.83 -1.96
CA THR A 94 3.50 -21.58 -1.12
C THR A 94 2.82 -22.40 -0.04
N GLY A 95 1.53 -22.16 0.24
CA GLY A 95 0.82 -22.75 1.36
C GLY A 95 1.25 -22.23 2.74
N ILE A 96 2.18 -21.27 2.78
CA ILE A 96 2.68 -20.67 4.02
C ILE A 96 1.65 -19.66 4.53
N LYS A 97 0.82 -20.11 5.48
CA LYS A 97 -0.18 -19.28 6.15
C LYS A 97 0.19 -19.19 7.63
N SER A 98 0.37 -17.96 8.13
CA SER A 98 0.59 -17.73 9.56
C SER A 98 -0.52 -16.85 10.15
N ALA A 99 -0.86 -17.07 11.42
CA ALA A 99 -1.79 -16.21 12.15
C ALA A 99 -1.24 -14.77 12.23
N ILE A 100 0.07 -14.64 12.44
CA ILE A 100 0.77 -13.35 12.47
C ILE A 100 0.68 -12.64 11.12
N GLY A 101 0.87 -13.35 10.00
CA GLY A 101 0.76 -12.77 8.66
C GLY A 101 -0.63 -12.22 8.39
N ARG A 102 -1.68 -12.91 8.82
CA ARG A 102 -3.07 -12.43 8.67
C ARG A 102 -3.34 -11.17 9.50
N ILE A 103 -2.75 -11.07 10.69
CA ILE A 103 -2.87 -9.89 11.54
C ILE A 103 -2.11 -8.71 10.91
N LEU A 104 -0.88 -8.94 10.45
CA LEU A 104 -0.06 -7.93 9.78
C LEU A 104 -0.73 -7.38 8.51
N ASP A 105 -1.30 -8.26 7.68
CA ASP A 105 -2.07 -7.91 6.48
C ASP A 105 -3.26 -6.98 6.82
N GLY A 106 -4.02 -7.30 7.88
CA GLY A 106 -5.08 -6.42 8.37
C GLY A 106 -4.57 -5.06 8.84
N PHE A 107 -3.44 -5.01 9.56
CA PHE A 107 -2.84 -3.76 10.04
C PHE A 107 -2.19 -2.93 8.94
N ALA A 108 -1.73 -3.55 7.85
CA ALA A 108 -1.03 -2.84 6.77
C ALA A 108 -1.88 -1.71 6.20
N GLY A 109 -3.12 -2.00 5.83
CA GLY A 109 -4.06 -1.02 5.31
C GLY A 109 -4.36 0.11 6.31
N ASP A 110 -4.57 -0.22 7.58
CA ASP A 110 -4.84 0.76 8.63
C ASP A 110 -3.65 1.72 8.83
N ILE A 111 -2.42 1.21 8.81
CA ILE A 111 -1.20 2.02 8.93
C ILE A 111 -1.06 2.96 7.72
N TRP A 112 -1.31 2.49 6.50
CA TRP A 112 -1.24 3.33 5.32
C TRP A 112 -2.23 4.49 5.38
N PHE A 113 -3.50 4.19 5.66
CA PHE A 113 -4.52 5.22 5.79
C PHE A 113 -4.23 6.19 6.93
N ALA A 114 -3.85 5.70 8.10
CA ALA A 114 -3.46 6.54 9.22
C ALA A 114 -2.29 7.47 8.85
N SER A 115 -1.26 6.95 8.18
CA SER A 115 -0.12 7.74 7.72
C SER A 115 -0.53 8.84 6.72
N ILE A 116 -1.40 8.53 5.77
CA ILE A 116 -1.93 9.49 4.79
C ILE A 116 -2.72 10.59 5.49
N TYR A 117 -3.64 10.24 6.39
CA TYR A 117 -4.44 11.22 7.14
C TYR A 117 -3.57 12.10 8.03
N ILE A 118 -2.57 11.54 8.70
CA ILE A 118 -1.62 12.31 9.51
C ILE A 118 -0.82 13.27 8.61
N GLY A 119 -0.32 12.81 7.46
CA GLY A 119 0.39 13.64 6.51
C GLY A 119 -0.43 14.86 6.05
N PHE A 120 -1.67 14.65 5.65
CA PHE A 120 -2.58 15.74 5.27
C PHE A 120 -2.95 16.64 6.45
N ALA A 121 -3.22 16.09 7.64
CA ALA A 121 -3.56 16.88 8.81
C ALA A 121 -2.41 17.81 9.22
N LEU A 122 -1.17 17.31 9.22
CA LEU A 122 0.01 18.09 9.52
C LEU A 122 0.25 19.19 8.47
N ARG A 123 0.08 18.89 7.19
CA ARG A 123 0.15 19.87 6.10
C ARG A 123 -0.85 21.00 6.31
N LEU A 124 -2.12 20.65 6.49
CA LEU A 124 -3.17 21.64 6.74
C LEU A 124 -2.90 22.49 7.97
N SER A 125 -2.46 21.89 9.07
CA SER A 125 -2.14 22.63 10.32
C SER A 125 -0.98 23.61 10.13
N HIS A 126 -0.01 23.26 9.29
CA HIS A 126 1.10 24.15 8.94
C HIS A 126 0.62 25.34 8.10
N ASP A 127 -0.20 25.09 7.08
CA ASP A 127 -0.71 26.12 6.18
C ASP A 127 -1.63 27.12 6.93
N TYR A 128 -2.58 26.63 7.71
CA TYR A 128 -3.43 27.48 8.55
C TYR A 128 -2.66 28.24 9.63
N GLY A 129 -1.61 27.64 10.21
CA GLY A 129 -0.74 28.29 11.19
C GLY A 129 0.09 29.43 10.61
N THR A 130 0.49 29.35 9.35
CA THR A 130 1.21 30.42 8.65
C THR A 130 0.28 31.57 8.26
N ASP A 131 -0.92 31.27 7.76
CA ASP A 131 -1.93 32.29 7.41
C ASP A 131 -2.39 33.10 8.60
N TRP A 132 -2.63 32.45 9.74
CA TRP A 132 -3.00 33.12 10.98
C TRP A 132 -1.93 34.11 11.45
N LYS A 133 -0.63 33.75 11.40
CA LYS A 133 0.47 34.63 11.76
C LYS A 133 0.58 35.81 10.79
N SER A 134 0.43 35.58 9.49
CA SER A 134 0.46 36.59 8.46
C SER A 134 -0.68 37.62 8.63
N THR A 135 -1.88 37.16 8.90
CA THR A 135 -3.07 38.01 9.12
C THR A 135 -2.91 38.89 10.38
N ARG A 136 -2.34 38.35 11.46
CA ARG A 136 -2.07 39.14 12.69
C ARG A 136 -1.03 40.22 12.46
N LEU A 137 0.04 39.95 11.75
CA LEU A 137 1.09 40.93 11.47
C LEU A 137 0.57 42.04 10.56
N ASN A 138 -0.35 41.77 9.65
CA ASN A 138 -0.94 42.76 8.75
C ASN A 138 -2.03 43.63 9.42
N SER A 139 -2.63 43.17 10.51
CA SER A 139 -3.66 43.92 11.27
C SER A 139 -3.09 44.78 12.39
N SER A 140 -1.78 44.77 12.58
CA SER A 140 -1.06 45.61 13.58
C SER A 140 -0.43 46.90 13.02
N HIS A 141 -0.76 47.25 11.79
CA HIS A 141 -0.50 48.52 11.11
C HIS A 141 -1.80 49.22 10.78
#